data_e416a014eb4e54b35feb5af2227f4a70
#
_entry.id   e416a014eb4e54b35feb5af2227f4a70
#
_cell.length_a   1.000
_cell.length_b   1.000
_cell.length_c   1.000
_cell.angle_alpha   90.00
_cell.angle_beta   90.00
_cell.angle_gamma   90.00
#
_symmetry.space_group_name_H-M   'P 1'
#
loop_
_entity.id
_entity.type
_entity.pdbx_description
1 polymer ?
#
loop_
_entity_poly.entity_id
_entity_poly.type
_entity_poly.pdbx_seq_one_letter_code
_entity_poly.pdbx_strand_id
1 'polypeptide(L)'
;VPVGYTAYEREFCGWITIEELTAPSSVTLENLADSKKAYKIVSSDKDQYFTLENRQQTGWDRYMASAGLMIVKVDYDQSVWDYNTVNNESSRQRMTIMPADNKYSEYNEDGDLYPYNGNTSFTDDSRPAAKTNTGLKLGKPVTNIAQDNGVITFDFMGGTPAVLAPVADVATHVTATGFTANWSSVENAASYTLQVDRKQPSSCGEILLSEDFSN
;
A
#
# COMPACT_ATOMS: atom_id res chain seq x y z
N VAL A 1 5.09 -21.44 -15.03
CA VAL A 1 3.89 -21.65 -14.18
C VAL A 1 3.18 -20.30 -14.08
N PRO A 2 1.84 -20.22 -14.26
CA PRO A 2 1.14 -18.93 -14.15
C PRO A 2 1.23 -18.42 -12.72
N VAL A 3 1.44 -17.12 -12.60
CA VAL A 3 1.40 -16.36 -11.33
C VAL A 3 0.11 -15.56 -11.23
N GLY A 4 -0.21 -15.06 -10.07
CA GLY A 4 -1.36 -14.17 -9.86
C GLY A 4 -1.22 -12.85 -10.63
N TYR A 5 -2.33 -12.29 -11.06
CA TYR A 5 -2.35 -10.97 -11.69
C TYR A 5 -1.77 -9.90 -10.77
N THR A 6 -1.04 -8.95 -11.37
CA THR A 6 -0.52 -7.76 -10.69
C THR A 6 -1.65 -6.87 -10.18
N ALA A 7 -1.33 -5.95 -9.29
CA ALA A 7 -2.29 -4.95 -8.81
C ALA A 7 -2.88 -4.15 -9.98
N TYR A 8 -2.06 -3.79 -10.98
CA TYR A 8 -2.50 -3.10 -12.18
C TYR A 8 -3.58 -3.89 -12.92
N GLU A 9 -3.33 -5.17 -13.21
CA GLU A 9 -4.29 -6.03 -13.92
C GLU A 9 -5.57 -6.25 -13.12
N ARG A 10 -5.45 -6.38 -11.80
CA ARG A 10 -6.62 -6.51 -10.90
C ARG A 10 -7.46 -5.25 -10.87
N GLU A 11 -6.83 -4.05 -10.86
CA GLU A 11 -7.55 -2.76 -10.97
C GLU A 11 -8.25 -2.65 -12.32
N PHE A 12 -7.57 -3.01 -13.41
CA PHE A 12 -8.16 -3.04 -14.75
C PHE A 12 -9.39 -3.97 -14.85
N CYS A 13 -9.33 -5.13 -14.19
CA CYS A 13 -10.46 -6.06 -14.11
C CYS A 13 -11.57 -5.60 -13.12
N GLY A 14 -11.38 -4.51 -12.40
CA GLY A 14 -12.33 -4.02 -11.39
C GLY A 14 -12.39 -4.87 -10.11
N TRP A 15 -11.34 -5.66 -9.84
CA TRP A 15 -11.30 -6.54 -8.66
C TRP A 15 -10.77 -5.84 -7.41
N ILE A 16 -9.96 -4.80 -7.60
CA ILE A 16 -9.44 -3.93 -6.53
C ILE A 16 -9.46 -2.48 -6.99
N THR A 17 -9.28 -1.57 -6.04
CA THR A 17 -8.89 -0.17 -6.30
C THR A 17 -7.52 0.05 -5.68
N ILE A 18 -6.57 0.55 -6.46
CA ILE A 18 -5.23 0.86 -5.98
C ILE A 18 -5.27 2.25 -5.31
N GLU A 19 -4.93 2.30 -4.03
CA GLU A 19 -4.91 3.53 -3.25
C GLU A 19 -3.70 4.39 -3.61
N GLU A 20 -3.88 5.69 -3.84
CA GLU A 20 -2.77 6.61 -4.10
C GLU A 20 -2.14 7.10 -2.80
N LEU A 21 -0.82 6.94 -2.66
CA LEU A 21 -0.05 7.56 -1.59
C LEU A 21 0.24 9.03 -1.94
N THR A 22 -0.35 9.95 -1.18
CA THR A 22 -0.26 11.39 -1.43
C THR A 22 0.44 12.17 -0.33
N ALA A 23 0.53 11.62 0.88
CA ALA A 23 1.11 12.27 2.06
C ALA A 23 2.07 11.31 2.80
N PRO A 24 3.06 11.85 3.54
CA PRO A 24 3.96 11.05 4.37
C PRO A 24 3.20 10.03 5.22
N SER A 25 3.63 8.75 5.16
CA SER A 25 2.97 7.67 5.91
C SER A 25 3.90 6.48 6.13
N SER A 26 3.78 5.84 7.29
CA SER A 26 4.34 4.51 7.53
C SER A 26 3.28 3.47 7.16
N VAL A 27 3.62 2.60 6.23
CA VAL A 27 2.69 1.67 5.59
C VAL A 27 2.97 0.25 6.04
N THR A 28 1.90 -0.47 6.36
CA THR A 28 1.90 -1.94 6.53
C THR A 28 1.07 -2.53 5.41
N LEU A 29 1.65 -3.44 4.65
CA LEU A 29 1.04 -4.04 3.46
C LEU A 29 1.09 -5.56 3.53
N GLU A 30 -0.06 -6.17 3.71
CA GLU A 30 -0.23 -7.60 3.66
C GLU A 30 -0.22 -8.14 2.22
N ASN A 31 -0.08 -9.47 2.07
CA ASN A 31 -0.08 -10.11 0.76
C ASN A 31 -1.29 -9.69 -0.10
N LEU A 32 -1.03 -9.26 -1.33
CA LEU A 32 -2.06 -8.84 -2.29
C LEU A 32 -3.14 -9.91 -2.52
N ALA A 33 -2.76 -11.19 -2.47
CA ALA A 33 -3.70 -12.28 -2.70
C ALA A 33 -4.79 -12.34 -1.63
N ASP A 34 -4.47 -11.98 -0.39
CA ASP A 34 -5.34 -12.08 0.78
C ASP A 34 -6.03 -10.74 1.08
N SER A 35 -5.24 -9.65 1.15
CA SER A 35 -5.72 -8.32 1.53
C SER A 35 -6.45 -7.58 0.41
N LYS A 36 -6.16 -7.92 -0.85
CA LYS A 36 -6.61 -7.17 -2.05
C LYS A 36 -6.19 -5.69 -2.03
N LYS A 37 -5.14 -5.37 -1.27
CA LYS A 37 -4.65 -4.02 -1.06
C LYS A 37 -3.34 -3.80 -1.81
N ALA A 38 -3.25 -2.69 -2.51
CA ALA A 38 -2.03 -2.20 -3.17
C ALA A 38 -2.02 -0.67 -3.16
N TYR A 39 -0.86 -0.09 -3.37
CA TYR A 39 -0.69 1.34 -3.44
C TYR A 39 -0.14 1.78 -4.79
N LYS A 40 -0.33 3.05 -5.15
CA LYS A 40 0.35 3.69 -6.27
C LYS A 40 0.94 5.04 -5.86
N ILE A 41 2.02 5.40 -6.53
CA ILE A 41 2.68 6.69 -6.39
C ILE A 41 2.69 7.33 -7.78
N VAL A 42 1.88 8.37 -7.94
CA VAL A 42 1.73 9.07 -9.22
C VAL A 42 2.82 10.13 -9.34
N SER A 43 3.48 10.19 -10.50
CA SER A 43 4.47 11.22 -10.80
C SER A 43 3.79 12.57 -11.13
N SER A 44 4.56 13.64 -11.27
CA SER A 44 4.02 14.91 -11.76
C SER A 44 3.57 14.83 -13.21
N ASP A 45 4.12 13.89 -13.99
CA ASP A 45 3.58 13.43 -15.26
C ASP A 45 2.53 12.34 -14.94
N LYS A 46 1.27 12.72 -14.90
CA LYS A 46 0.17 11.90 -14.35
C LYS A 46 -0.07 10.58 -15.06
N ASP A 47 0.45 10.42 -16.28
CA ASP A 47 0.35 9.18 -17.06
C ASP A 47 1.41 8.16 -16.65
N GLN A 48 2.40 8.58 -15.83
CA GLN A 48 3.44 7.70 -15.32
C GLN A 48 3.37 7.58 -13.80
N TYR A 49 3.33 6.36 -13.30
CA TYR A 49 3.23 6.05 -11.88
C TYR A 49 3.89 4.71 -11.56
N PHE A 50 4.01 4.44 -10.27
CA PHE A 50 4.52 3.17 -9.75
C PHE A 50 3.46 2.52 -8.89
N THR A 51 3.19 1.22 -9.12
CA THR A 51 2.37 0.42 -8.19
C THR A 51 3.26 -0.30 -7.20
N LEU A 52 2.79 -0.45 -5.98
CA LEU A 52 3.45 -1.14 -4.88
C LEU A 52 2.53 -2.23 -4.37
N GLU A 53 2.98 -3.47 -4.44
CA GLU A 53 2.21 -4.64 -4.03
C GLU A 53 3.07 -5.66 -3.30
N ASN A 54 2.54 -6.23 -2.23
CA ASN A 54 3.21 -7.32 -1.52
C ASN A 54 2.88 -8.65 -2.19
N ARG A 55 3.91 -9.35 -2.65
CA ARG A 55 3.79 -10.69 -3.24
C ARG A 55 4.49 -11.71 -2.36
N GLN A 56 3.78 -12.78 -2.05
CA GLN A 56 4.31 -13.85 -1.23
C GLN A 56 4.19 -15.19 -1.97
N GLN A 57 5.13 -16.10 -1.74
CA GLN A 57 5.17 -17.41 -2.38
C GLN A 57 4.06 -18.35 -1.86
N THR A 58 2.81 -17.92 -2.01
CA THR A 58 1.61 -18.64 -1.60
C THR A 58 0.58 -18.70 -2.75
N GLY A 59 -0.35 -19.63 -2.68
CA GLY A 59 -1.42 -19.72 -3.67
C GLY A 59 -0.91 -19.82 -5.12
N TRP A 60 -1.33 -18.88 -5.98
CA TRP A 60 -0.88 -18.79 -7.36
C TRP A 60 0.58 -18.37 -7.48
N ASP A 61 1.08 -17.58 -6.52
CA ASP A 61 2.44 -17.03 -6.52
C ASP A 61 3.48 -17.96 -5.90
N ARG A 62 3.11 -19.16 -5.45
CA ARG A 62 4.01 -20.12 -4.78
C ARG A 62 5.28 -20.50 -5.56
N TYR A 63 5.29 -20.28 -6.85
CA TYR A 63 6.43 -20.58 -7.73
C TYR A 63 7.16 -19.31 -8.22
N MET A 64 6.86 -18.16 -7.68
CA MET A 64 7.68 -16.97 -7.91
C MET A 64 9.11 -17.19 -7.40
N ALA A 65 10.07 -16.56 -8.02
CA ALA A 65 11.48 -16.70 -7.65
C ALA A 65 11.76 -16.16 -6.24
N SER A 66 11.04 -15.11 -5.83
CA SER A 66 11.18 -14.47 -4.50
C SER A 66 9.84 -13.96 -3.97
N ALA A 67 9.85 -13.54 -2.70
CA ALA A 67 8.74 -12.86 -2.04
C ALA A 67 9.18 -11.47 -1.58
N GLY A 68 8.25 -10.49 -1.57
CA GLY A 68 8.57 -9.13 -1.14
C GLY A 68 7.64 -8.08 -1.73
N LEU A 69 8.07 -6.83 -1.60
CA LEU A 69 7.42 -5.69 -2.25
C LEU A 69 7.80 -5.66 -3.72
N MET A 70 6.84 -5.87 -4.60
CA MET A 70 6.98 -5.66 -6.02
C MET A 70 6.62 -4.21 -6.36
N ILE A 71 7.53 -3.52 -7.04
CA ILE A 71 7.31 -2.16 -7.55
C ILE A 71 7.26 -2.24 -9.08
N VAL A 72 6.14 -1.85 -9.66
CA VAL A 72 5.94 -1.86 -11.12
C VAL A 72 5.80 -0.42 -11.61
N LYS A 73 6.65 -0.04 -12.54
CA LYS A 73 6.51 1.23 -13.27
C LYS A 73 5.47 1.06 -14.37
N VAL A 74 4.55 2.02 -14.45
CA VAL A 74 3.55 2.12 -15.51
C VAL A 74 3.71 3.48 -16.20
N ASP A 75 3.85 3.46 -17.53
CA ASP A 75 3.91 4.63 -18.42
C ASP A 75 2.72 4.47 -19.39
N TYR A 76 1.54 4.91 -18.90
CA TYR A 76 0.28 4.66 -19.57
C TYR A 76 0.11 5.50 -20.84
N ASP A 77 -0.39 4.86 -21.89
CA ASP A 77 -0.79 5.49 -23.14
C ASP A 77 -1.91 4.66 -23.74
N GLN A 78 -3.10 5.21 -23.82
CA GLN A 78 -4.30 4.50 -24.27
C GLN A 78 -4.09 3.79 -25.61
N SER A 79 -3.45 4.43 -26.58
CA SER A 79 -3.24 3.85 -27.89
C SER A 79 -2.32 2.62 -27.85
N VAL A 80 -1.29 2.68 -27.00
CA VAL A 80 -0.35 1.56 -26.82
C VAL A 80 -1.04 0.35 -26.19
N TRP A 81 -1.95 0.60 -25.21
CA TRP A 81 -2.75 -0.44 -24.58
C TRP A 81 -3.79 -1.03 -25.55
N ASP A 82 -4.49 -0.19 -26.29
CA ASP A 82 -5.50 -0.62 -27.28
C ASP A 82 -4.92 -1.52 -28.37
N TYR A 83 -3.69 -1.23 -28.81
CA TYR A 83 -2.99 -2.04 -29.82
C TYR A 83 -2.13 -3.17 -29.21
N ASN A 84 -2.15 -3.37 -27.87
CA ASN A 84 -1.37 -4.39 -27.18
C ASN A 84 0.14 -4.34 -27.51
N THR A 85 0.71 -3.13 -27.50
CA THR A 85 2.12 -2.89 -27.84
C THR A 85 2.93 -2.35 -26.65
N VAL A 86 2.48 -2.61 -25.42
CA VAL A 86 2.94 -1.99 -24.16
C VAL A 86 4.46 -2.04 -23.99
N ASN A 87 5.11 -3.15 -24.30
CA ASN A 87 6.56 -3.36 -24.16
C ASN A 87 7.27 -3.72 -25.47
N ASN A 88 6.67 -3.42 -26.64
CA ASN A 88 7.29 -3.71 -27.94
C ASN A 88 8.53 -2.84 -28.22
N GLU A 89 8.64 -1.70 -27.56
CA GLU A 89 9.79 -0.82 -27.68
C GLU A 89 10.77 -1.05 -26.51
N SER A 90 11.88 -1.73 -26.80
CA SER A 90 12.86 -2.12 -25.76
C SER A 90 13.52 -0.93 -25.04
N SER A 91 13.62 0.21 -25.72
CA SER A 91 14.17 1.46 -25.15
C SER A 91 13.19 2.18 -24.23
N ARG A 92 11.89 1.84 -24.29
CA ARG A 92 10.83 2.45 -23.50
C ARG A 92 9.81 1.40 -23.06
N GLN A 93 10.20 0.54 -22.14
CA GLN A 93 9.25 -0.38 -21.54
C GLN A 93 8.26 0.38 -20.67
N ARG A 94 6.97 0.24 -20.99
CA ARG A 94 5.89 1.02 -20.38
C ARG A 94 5.29 0.36 -19.15
N MET A 95 5.44 -0.95 -19.03
CA MET A 95 5.07 -1.67 -17.81
C MET A 95 6.21 -2.64 -17.44
N THR A 96 6.94 -2.33 -16.38
CA THR A 96 8.11 -3.12 -15.98
C THR A 96 8.32 -3.11 -14.48
N ILE A 97 8.80 -4.22 -13.93
CA ILE A 97 9.24 -4.29 -12.55
C ILE A 97 10.49 -3.41 -12.38
N MET A 98 10.58 -2.75 -11.23
CA MET A 98 11.76 -2.02 -10.79
C MET A 98 12.57 -2.94 -9.87
N PRO A 99 13.53 -3.72 -10.40
CA PRO A 99 14.15 -4.81 -9.66
C PRO A 99 15.06 -4.31 -8.54
N ALA A 100 14.90 -4.87 -7.33
CA ALA A 100 15.65 -4.44 -6.15
C ALA A 100 17.16 -4.61 -6.30
N ASP A 101 17.64 -5.53 -7.13
CA ASP A 101 19.05 -5.72 -7.45
C ASP A 101 19.54 -4.86 -8.64
N ASN A 102 18.65 -4.07 -9.24
CA ASN A 102 18.91 -3.22 -10.41
C ASN A 102 19.37 -4.01 -11.66
N LYS A 103 18.93 -5.28 -11.80
CA LYS A 103 19.22 -6.11 -12.97
C LYS A 103 17.94 -6.42 -13.73
N TYR A 104 17.81 -5.84 -14.89
CA TYR A 104 16.67 -6.05 -15.78
C TYR A 104 16.91 -7.29 -16.65
N SER A 105 16.73 -8.48 -16.09
CA SER A 105 17.02 -9.74 -16.79
C SER A 105 15.98 -10.81 -16.42
N GLU A 106 15.39 -11.44 -17.41
CA GLU A 106 14.50 -12.59 -17.26
C GLU A 106 15.16 -13.85 -16.66
N TYR A 107 16.47 -13.83 -16.48
CA TYR A 107 17.23 -14.93 -15.87
C TYR A 107 17.66 -14.68 -14.43
N ASN A 108 17.19 -13.59 -13.81
CA ASN A 108 17.58 -13.19 -12.45
C ASN A 108 16.41 -12.55 -11.71
N GLU A 109 15.34 -13.31 -11.56
CA GLU A 109 14.08 -12.82 -10.94
C GLU A 109 14.11 -12.86 -9.39
N ASP A 110 15.05 -13.57 -8.80
CA ASP A 110 15.16 -13.72 -7.34
C ASP A 110 15.58 -12.42 -6.62
N GLY A 111 16.13 -11.45 -7.36
CA GLY A 111 16.53 -10.14 -6.89
C GLY A 111 15.52 -9.01 -7.18
N ASP A 112 14.37 -9.30 -7.76
CA ASP A 112 13.43 -8.27 -8.23
C ASP A 112 12.64 -7.60 -7.12
N LEU A 113 12.31 -8.33 -6.05
CA LEU A 113 11.44 -7.85 -4.99
C LEU A 113 12.22 -7.28 -3.79
N TYR A 114 11.69 -6.21 -3.21
CA TYR A 114 12.29 -5.58 -2.04
C TYR A 114 11.80 -6.24 -0.73
N PRO A 115 12.67 -6.27 0.33
CA PRO A 115 14.08 -5.88 0.36
C PRO A 115 14.98 -6.95 -0.26
N TYR A 116 16.08 -6.57 -0.90
CA TYR A 116 17.06 -7.51 -1.42
C TYR A 116 18.50 -7.06 -1.16
N ASN A 117 19.33 -7.94 -0.56
CA ASN A 117 20.76 -7.69 -0.28
C ASN A 117 21.06 -6.31 0.34
N GLY A 118 20.21 -5.88 1.29
CA GLY A 118 20.34 -4.59 1.97
C GLY A 118 19.77 -3.40 1.18
N ASN A 119 19.25 -3.62 -0.04
CA ASN A 119 18.48 -2.58 -0.72
C ASN A 119 17.06 -2.54 -0.14
N THR A 120 16.81 -1.51 0.67
CA THR A 120 15.58 -1.28 1.42
C THR A 120 14.90 0.03 1.03
N SER A 121 15.25 0.57 -0.15
CA SER A 121 14.74 1.87 -0.57
C SER A 121 14.54 1.99 -2.07
N PHE A 122 13.52 2.76 -2.44
CA PHE A 122 13.23 3.16 -3.80
C PHE A 122 13.05 4.68 -3.83
N THR A 123 14.09 5.38 -4.27
CA THR A 123 14.20 6.84 -4.24
C THR A 123 14.77 7.38 -5.55
N ASP A 124 14.80 8.69 -5.71
CA ASP A 124 15.38 9.35 -6.89
C ASP A 124 16.86 9.03 -7.13
N ASP A 125 17.57 8.64 -6.07
CA ASP A 125 19.01 8.40 -6.09
C ASP A 125 19.38 6.93 -5.77
N SER A 126 18.37 6.06 -5.53
CA SER A 126 18.59 4.60 -5.38
C SER A 126 18.91 3.93 -6.72
N ARG A 127 19.22 2.64 -6.66
CA ARG A 127 19.39 1.79 -7.84
C ARG A 127 18.53 0.54 -7.67
N PRO A 128 17.44 0.44 -8.49
CA PRO A 128 16.98 1.37 -9.53
C PRO A 128 16.50 2.70 -8.95
N ALA A 129 16.58 3.75 -9.76
CA ALA A 129 16.11 5.07 -9.37
C ALA A 129 14.61 5.24 -9.63
N ALA A 130 13.93 5.94 -8.73
CA ALA A 130 12.51 6.30 -8.86
C ALA A 130 12.35 7.43 -9.90
N LYS A 131 12.36 7.05 -11.18
CA LYS A 131 12.27 7.98 -12.33
C LYS A 131 11.29 7.45 -13.37
N THR A 132 10.59 8.39 -14.00
CA THR A 132 9.75 8.12 -15.16
C THR A 132 10.58 7.72 -16.39
N ASN A 133 9.93 7.24 -17.44
CA ASN A 133 10.58 6.97 -18.73
C ASN A 133 11.11 8.24 -19.41
N THR A 134 10.55 9.42 -19.06
CA THR A 134 11.04 10.74 -19.51
C THR A 134 12.23 11.25 -18.67
N GLY A 135 12.65 10.49 -17.64
CA GLY A 135 13.77 10.87 -16.75
C GLY A 135 13.38 11.80 -15.61
N LEU A 136 12.10 12.07 -15.44
CA LEU A 136 11.60 12.92 -14.36
C LEU A 136 11.74 12.19 -13.03
N LYS A 137 12.35 12.83 -12.03
CA LYS A 137 12.45 12.33 -10.67
C LYS A 137 11.08 12.28 -10.00
N LEU A 138 10.80 11.22 -9.25
CA LEU A 138 9.54 11.04 -8.55
C LEU A 138 9.37 12.03 -7.39
N GLY A 139 10.45 12.36 -6.67
CA GLY A 139 10.43 13.24 -5.50
C GLY A 139 9.64 12.72 -4.30
N LYS A 140 9.27 11.45 -4.32
CA LYS A 140 8.42 10.76 -3.33
C LYS A 140 9.12 9.47 -2.89
N PRO A 141 10.09 9.53 -1.98
CA PRO A 141 10.89 8.38 -1.58
C PRO A 141 10.07 7.32 -0.84
N VAL A 142 10.37 6.06 -1.12
CA VAL A 142 9.97 4.89 -0.33
C VAL A 142 11.24 4.37 0.34
N THR A 143 11.25 4.27 1.67
CA THR A 143 12.42 3.92 2.47
C THR A 143 12.05 2.92 3.55
N ASN A 144 13.05 2.37 4.24
CA ASN A 144 12.85 1.42 5.34
C ASN A 144 11.98 0.22 4.95
N ILE A 145 12.08 -0.22 3.67
CA ILE A 145 11.34 -1.39 3.21
C ILE A 145 11.85 -2.61 3.99
N ALA A 146 10.94 -3.27 4.69
CA ALA A 146 11.21 -4.48 5.46
C ALA A 146 10.13 -5.52 5.22
N GLN A 147 10.49 -6.79 5.41
CA GLN A 147 9.59 -7.92 5.35
C GLN A 147 9.70 -8.72 6.66
N ASP A 148 8.57 -8.95 7.30
CA ASP A 148 8.47 -9.85 8.45
C ASP A 148 7.21 -10.70 8.33
N ASN A 149 7.36 -12.02 8.46
CA ASN A 149 6.25 -13.00 8.42
C ASN A 149 5.28 -12.81 7.24
N GLY A 150 5.79 -12.43 6.07
CA GLY A 150 5.00 -12.21 4.86
C GLY A 150 4.31 -10.84 4.77
N VAL A 151 4.52 -9.99 5.75
CA VAL A 151 4.03 -8.61 5.77
C VAL A 151 5.17 -7.67 5.37
N ILE A 152 4.87 -6.73 4.50
CA ILE A 152 5.79 -5.66 4.10
C ILE A 152 5.48 -4.41 4.91
N THR A 153 6.52 -3.74 5.38
CA THR A 153 6.43 -2.38 5.93
C THR A 153 7.37 -1.45 5.19
N PHE A 154 7.00 -0.19 5.07
CA PHE A 154 7.86 0.84 4.50
C PHE A 154 7.42 2.24 4.94
N ASP A 155 8.31 3.21 4.80
CA ASP A 155 8.02 4.63 4.98
C ASP A 155 7.92 5.31 3.62
N PHE A 156 6.80 5.98 3.38
CA PHE A 156 6.58 6.86 2.24
C PHE A 156 6.82 8.31 2.65
N MET A 157 7.68 9.02 1.93
CA MET A 157 8.08 10.42 2.18
C MET A 157 8.53 10.67 3.64
N GLY A 158 9.28 9.71 4.21
CA GLY A 158 9.81 9.78 5.57
C GLY A 158 8.89 9.18 6.65
N GLY A 159 7.72 8.72 6.26
CA GLY A 159 6.76 8.09 7.17
C GLY A 159 6.07 9.06 8.13
N THR A 160 5.11 8.54 8.85
CA THR A 160 4.51 9.20 10.02
C THR A 160 4.38 8.18 11.15
N PRO A 161 4.41 8.62 12.41
CA PRO A 161 4.03 7.74 13.51
C PRO A 161 2.64 7.15 13.27
N ALA A 162 2.45 5.89 13.61
CA ALA A 162 1.11 5.30 13.61
C ALA A 162 0.18 6.16 14.47
N VAL A 163 -1.02 6.46 13.96
CA VAL A 163 -2.04 7.10 14.77
C VAL A 163 -2.47 6.10 15.84
N LEU A 164 -2.05 6.32 17.07
CA LEU A 164 -2.41 5.45 18.19
C LEU A 164 -3.91 5.56 18.47
N ALA A 165 -4.52 4.46 18.91
CA ALA A 165 -5.89 4.55 19.40
C ALA A 165 -5.97 5.51 20.61
N PRO A 166 -6.98 6.38 20.70
CA PRO A 166 -7.15 7.24 21.87
C PRO A 166 -7.35 6.40 23.13
N VAL A 167 -6.78 6.87 24.23
CA VAL A 167 -7.05 6.24 25.53
C VAL A 167 -8.37 6.78 26.04
N ALA A 168 -9.33 5.87 26.29
CA ALA A 168 -10.61 6.23 26.88
C ALA A 168 -10.42 6.63 28.34
N ASP A 169 -10.94 7.79 28.72
CA ASP A 169 -11.00 8.25 30.09
C ASP A 169 -12.35 7.89 30.74
N VAL A 170 -12.46 8.12 32.03
CA VAL A 170 -13.70 7.85 32.77
C VAL A 170 -14.85 8.71 32.23
N ALA A 171 -15.95 8.06 31.88
CA ALA A 171 -17.16 8.77 31.44
C ALA A 171 -17.70 9.69 32.56
N THR A 172 -18.15 10.89 32.17
CA THR A 172 -18.73 11.87 33.07
C THR A 172 -20.23 12.08 32.78
N HIS A 173 -20.94 12.75 33.64
CA HIS A 173 -22.39 13.05 33.52
C HIS A 173 -23.23 11.81 33.21
N VAL A 174 -22.88 10.68 33.83
CA VAL A 174 -23.58 9.42 33.61
C VAL A 174 -25.00 9.48 34.18
N THR A 175 -25.99 9.26 33.34
CA THR A 175 -27.43 9.23 33.67
C THR A 175 -28.05 7.93 33.19
N ALA A 176 -29.33 7.74 33.43
CA ALA A 176 -30.06 6.59 32.91
C ALA A 176 -30.19 6.57 31.37
N THR A 177 -30.01 7.73 30.72
CA THR A 177 -30.24 7.91 29.27
C THR A 177 -29.05 8.45 28.50
N GLY A 178 -27.93 8.73 29.16
CA GLY A 178 -26.75 9.28 28.48
C GLY A 178 -25.54 9.43 29.39
N PHE A 179 -24.42 9.71 28.77
CA PHE A 179 -23.15 10.01 29.44
C PHE A 179 -22.29 10.89 28.51
N THR A 180 -21.25 11.49 29.07
CA THR A 180 -20.21 12.16 28.30
C THR A 180 -19.02 11.22 28.20
N ALA A 181 -18.66 10.82 26.99
CA ALA A 181 -17.45 10.07 26.71
C ALA A 181 -16.25 11.03 26.70
N ASN A 182 -15.17 10.63 27.33
CA ASN A 182 -13.94 11.40 27.39
C ASN A 182 -12.77 10.54 26.90
N TRP A 183 -11.85 11.14 26.14
CA TRP A 183 -10.61 10.51 25.70
C TRP A 183 -9.52 11.55 25.53
N SER A 184 -8.26 11.09 25.56
CA SER A 184 -7.11 11.94 25.27
C SER A 184 -7.01 12.18 23.76
N SER A 185 -6.68 13.43 23.36
CA SER A 185 -6.44 13.76 21.96
C SER A 185 -5.24 12.96 21.41
N VAL A 186 -5.35 12.51 20.18
CA VAL A 186 -4.28 11.83 19.45
C VAL A 186 -3.74 12.77 18.38
N GLU A 187 -2.43 12.94 18.36
CA GLU A 187 -1.77 13.78 17.36
C GLU A 187 -2.04 13.22 15.94
N ASN A 188 -2.35 14.10 15.01
CA ASN A 188 -2.71 13.78 13.62
C ASN A 188 -4.04 13.01 13.42
N ALA A 189 -4.86 12.83 14.44
CA ALA A 189 -6.21 12.31 14.25
C ALA A 189 -7.12 13.40 13.64
N ALA A 190 -7.70 13.11 12.47
CA ALA A 190 -8.65 14.01 11.81
C ALA A 190 -10.08 13.84 12.34
N SER A 191 -10.41 12.66 12.89
CA SER A 191 -11.72 12.33 13.44
C SER A 191 -11.60 11.20 14.45
N TYR A 192 -12.65 11.00 15.24
CA TYR A 192 -12.78 9.88 16.17
C TYR A 192 -14.11 9.20 15.95
N THR A 193 -14.13 7.87 15.99
CA THR A 193 -15.36 7.07 15.99
C THR A 193 -15.57 6.53 17.39
N LEU A 194 -16.72 6.84 17.99
CA LEU A 194 -17.13 6.31 19.30
C LEU A 194 -18.13 5.17 19.08
N GLN A 195 -17.77 3.97 19.52
CA GLN A 195 -18.68 2.84 19.58
C GLN A 195 -19.14 2.64 21.02
N VAL A 196 -20.46 2.61 21.24
CA VAL A 196 -21.05 2.40 22.55
C VAL A 196 -21.87 1.11 22.56
N ASP A 197 -21.37 0.13 23.32
CA ASP A 197 -22.02 -1.16 23.49
C ASP A 197 -22.80 -1.21 24.80
N ARG A 198 -24.08 -1.51 24.74
CA ARG A 198 -24.89 -1.75 25.95
C ARG A 198 -24.89 -3.23 26.26
N LYS A 199 -24.19 -3.62 27.34
CA LYS A 199 -24.27 -4.99 27.84
C LYS A 199 -25.62 -5.19 28.55
N GLN A 200 -26.51 -5.94 27.95
CA GLN A 200 -27.75 -6.38 28.63
C GLN A 200 -27.49 -7.61 29.52
N PRO A 201 -28.22 -7.76 30.63
CA PRO A 201 -28.20 -9.00 31.36
C PRO A 201 -28.67 -10.15 30.45
N SER A 202 -28.11 -11.30 30.58
CA SER A 202 -28.05 -12.48 29.70
C SER A 202 -29.35 -13.10 29.17
N SER A 203 -30.37 -12.30 28.86
CA SER A 203 -31.65 -12.81 28.30
C SER A 203 -32.24 -12.01 27.14
N CYS A 204 -31.52 -10.99 26.59
CA CYS A 204 -32.03 -10.25 25.42
C CYS A 204 -30.88 -9.58 24.67
N GLY A 205 -30.93 -9.60 23.33
CA GLY A 205 -29.82 -9.28 22.41
C GLY A 205 -29.15 -7.91 22.59
N GLU A 206 -27.92 -7.81 22.12
CA GLU A 206 -27.11 -6.60 22.09
C GLU A 206 -27.72 -5.53 21.17
N ILE A 207 -27.81 -4.30 21.68
CA ILE A 207 -28.09 -3.11 20.85
C ILE A 207 -26.76 -2.35 20.71
N LEU A 208 -26.25 -2.28 19.50
CA LEU A 208 -25.06 -1.48 19.16
C LEU A 208 -25.52 -0.09 18.68
N LEU A 209 -25.00 0.97 19.28
CA LEU A 209 -25.14 2.33 18.79
C LEU A 209 -23.76 2.80 18.32
N SER A 210 -23.67 3.21 17.06
CA SER A 210 -22.47 3.78 16.46
C SER A 210 -22.78 5.24 16.07
N GLU A 211 -21.99 6.18 16.55
CA GLU A 211 -22.07 7.59 16.15
C GLU A 211 -20.68 8.09 15.72
N ASP A 212 -20.66 8.90 14.66
CA ASP A 212 -19.45 9.48 14.09
C ASP A 212 -19.35 10.97 14.50
N PHE A 213 -18.25 11.34 15.13
CA PHE A 213 -18.00 12.72 15.55
C PHE A 213 -16.79 13.26 14.80
N SER A 214 -17.00 14.11 13.81
CA SER A 214 -15.94 14.90 13.16
C SER A 214 -15.78 16.26 13.85
N ASN A 215 -14.54 16.66 14.09
CA ASN A 215 -14.19 18.02 14.56
C ASN A 215 -14.08 18.96 13.38
#